data_5c14d4e89bf97f025cc243359ab31ff3
#
_entry.id   5c14d4e89bf97f025cc243359ab31ff3
#
_cell.length_a   1.000
_cell.length_b   1.000
_cell.length_c   1.000
_cell.angle_alpha   90.00
_cell.angle_beta   90.00
_cell.angle_gamma   90.00
#
_symmetry.space_group_name_H-M   'P 1'
#
loop_
_entity.id
_entity.type
_entity.pdbx_description
1 polymer ?
#
loop_
_entity_poly.entity_id
_entity_poly.type
_entity_poly.pdbx_seq_one_letter_code
_entity_poly.pdbx_strand_id
1 'polypeptide(L)'
;MKKIHYTDSYLLKPYHPVTIHVAGAGGTGSQVIANLARMNVALRALGHPGLHVTVFDPDIITEANIGRQLFSESELGQGKATAAVTRVNRFFGTTWTAENCRYPVRKTQENGDDRTRSANIIITCTDNTRSRLELWRLLKKYREASVNNERAVYYWMDFGNAQTTGQIVIGTVRNKIRQPASKEFMPVPGMNVITEEVNYSTIEEKDSGPSCSLAEALERQDLYINSCLLYTSDA
;
A
#
# COMPACT_ATOMS: atom_id res chain seq x y z
N MET A 1 -21.91 -20.81 9.64
CA MET A 1 -21.03 -20.07 10.58
C MET A 1 -20.29 -19.01 9.79
N LYS A 2 -20.26 -17.77 10.28
CA LYS A 2 -19.57 -16.65 9.60
C LYS A 2 -18.07 -16.89 9.63
N LYS A 3 -17.38 -16.74 8.49
CA LYS A 3 -15.91 -16.82 8.40
C LYS A 3 -15.29 -15.53 8.94
N ILE A 4 -14.18 -15.66 9.71
CA ILE A 4 -13.42 -14.52 10.21
C ILE A 4 -11.94 -14.82 10.15
N HIS A 5 -11.14 -13.80 9.85
CA HIS A 5 -9.68 -13.86 9.91
C HIS A 5 -9.21 -12.94 11.05
N TYR A 6 -8.46 -13.49 11.99
CA TYR A 6 -7.84 -12.72 13.05
C TYR A 6 -6.43 -12.33 12.63
N THR A 7 -6.13 -11.05 12.79
CA THR A 7 -4.80 -10.49 12.52
C THR A 7 -3.72 -11.22 13.33
N ASP A 8 -2.53 -11.38 12.75
CA ASP A 8 -1.41 -11.99 13.46
C ASP A 8 -1.08 -11.23 14.74
N SER A 9 -0.88 -11.97 15.83
CA SER A 9 -0.64 -11.40 17.16
C SER A 9 0.60 -10.50 17.23
N TYR A 10 1.61 -10.74 16.37
CA TYR A 10 2.77 -9.89 16.28
C TYR A 10 2.41 -8.46 15.87
N LEU A 11 1.49 -8.27 14.93
CA LEU A 11 1.08 -6.95 14.48
C LEU A 11 0.26 -6.17 15.53
N LEU A 12 -0.35 -6.88 16.49
CA LEU A 12 -1.12 -6.27 17.57
C LEU A 12 -0.25 -5.86 18.76
N LYS A 13 0.84 -6.59 19.00
CA LYS A 13 1.78 -6.36 20.12
C LYS A 13 3.23 -6.53 19.67
N PRO A 14 3.69 -5.74 18.70
CA PRO A 14 5.06 -5.81 18.23
C PRO A 14 6.01 -5.15 19.23
N TYR A 15 7.29 -5.54 19.20
CA TYR A 15 8.35 -4.86 19.96
C TYR A 15 8.90 -3.63 19.23
N HIS A 16 8.70 -3.54 17.93
CA HIS A 16 9.15 -2.47 17.05
C HIS A 16 7.98 -1.91 16.26
N PRO A 17 8.07 -0.70 15.69
CA PRO A 17 7.04 -0.20 14.79
C PRO A 17 6.75 -1.21 13.66
N VAL A 18 5.49 -1.41 13.34
CA VAL A 18 5.09 -2.23 12.19
C VAL A 18 5.57 -1.56 10.91
N THR A 19 6.32 -2.29 10.10
CA THR A 19 6.85 -1.76 8.84
C THR A 19 5.84 -1.90 7.71
N ILE A 20 5.59 -0.80 7.01
CA ILE A 20 4.65 -0.74 5.89
C ILE A 20 5.34 -0.18 4.67
N HIS A 21 5.20 -0.86 3.53
CA HIS A 21 5.59 -0.32 2.23
C HIS A 21 4.34 0.14 1.48
N VAL A 22 4.37 1.38 1.00
CA VAL A 22 3.32 1.93 0.13
C VAL A 22 3.90 2.13 -1.26
N ALA A 23 3.36 1.41 -2.24
CA ALA A 23 3.74 1.51 -3.64
C ALA A 23 2.75 2.40 -4.38
N GLY A 24 3.20 3.55 -4.84
CA GLY A 24 2.41 4.60 -5.47
C GLY A 24 1.98 5.69 -4.49
N ALA A 25 2.33 6.94 -4.80
CA ALA A 25 1.95 8.14 -4.06
C ALA A 25 1.02 9.07 -4.88
N GLY A 26 0.31 8.52 -5.86
CA GLY A 26 -0.67 9.22 -6.67
C GLY A 26 -1.96 9.57 -5.93
N GLY A 27 -3.09 9.59 -6.61
CA GLY A 27 -4.39 9.97 -6.03
C GLY A 27 -4.76 9.17 -4.79
N THR A 28 -4.81 7.84 -4.89
CA THR A 28 -5.11 6.95 -3.75
C THR A 28 -3.95 6.92 -2.75
N GLY A 29 -2.72 6.74 -3.23
CA GLY A 29 -1.56 6.55 -2.35
C GLY A 29 -1.27 7.76 -1.46
N SER A 30 -1.40 8.99 -1.97
CA SER A 30 -1.21 10.20 -1.16
C SER A 30 -2.20 10.30 0.01
N GLN A 31 -3.42 9.81 -0.19
CA GLN A 31 -4.45 9.72 0.84
C GLN A 31 -4.16 8.59 1.85
N VAL A 32 -3.77 7.41 1.36
CA VAL A 32 -3.34 6.28 2.21
C VAL A 32 -2.21 6.71 3.15
N ILE A 33 -1.19 7.40 2.64
CA ILE A 33 -0.05 7.89 3.43
C ILE A 33 -0.52 8.82 4.55
N ALA A 34 -1.41 9.77 4.25
CA ALA A 34 -1.96 10.69 5.24
C ALA A 34 -2.79 9.97 6.33
N ASN A 35 -3.58 8.97 5.94
CA ASN A 35 -4.39 8.19 6.90
C ASN A 35 -3.53 7.25 7.74
N LEU A 36 -2.51 6.61 7.19
CA LEU A 36 -1.53 5.85 7.98
C LEU A 36 -0.85 6.73 9.04
N ALA A 37 -0.59 8.01 8.76
CA ALA A 37 -0.04 8.92 9.75
C ALA A 37 -1.01 9.20 10.91
N ARG A 38 -2.31 9.36 10.62
CA ARG A 38 -3.35 9.47 11.65
C ARG A 38 -3.46 8.20 12.47
N MET A 39 -3.45 7.02 11.82
CA MET A 39 -3.43 5.73 12.50
C MET A 39 -2.20 5.57 13.39
N ASN A 40 -1.02 6.00 12.94
CA ASN A 40 0.19 5.97 13.73
C ASN A 40 0.05 6.78 15.02
N VAL A 41 -0.56 7.96 14.97
CA VAL A 41 -0.83 8.77 16.19
C VAL A 41 -1.75 8.01 17.16
N ALA A 42 -2.86 7.45 16.63
CA ALA A 42 -3.81 6.70 17.45
C ALA A 42 -3.18 5.45 18.06
N LEU A 43 -2.45 4.65 17.28
CA LEU A 43 -1.75 3.46 17.74
C LEU A 43 -0.76 3.79 18.88
N ARG A 44 0.03 4.84 18.72
CA ARG A 44 0.98 5.28 19.75
C ARG A 44 0.28 5.75 21.02
N ALA A 45 -0.84 6.44 20.92
CA ALA A 45 -1.66 6.83 22.05
C ALA A 45 -2.22 5.64 22.82
N LEU A 46 -2.43 4.51 22.15
CA LEU A 46 -2.87 3.23 22.74
C LEU A 46 -1.72 2.36 23.26
N GLY A 47 -0.48 2.85 23.27
CA GLY A 47 0.70 2.13 23.76
C GLY A 47 1.32 1.16 22.74
N HIS A 48 0.90 1.18 21.48
CA HIS A 48 1.54 0.44 20.39
C HIS A 48 2.80 1.19 19.91
N PRO A 49 3.89 0.51 19.48
CA PRO A 49 5.11 1.17 18.97
C PRO A 49 4.89 2.08 17.76
N GLY A 50 3.75 1.94 17.08
CA GLY A 50 3.40 2.73 15.90
C GLY A 50 3.77 2.04 14.59
N LEU A 51 3.89 2.86 13.55
CA LEU A 51 4.17 2.45 12.18
C LEU A 51 5.46 3.10 11.68
N HIS A 52 6.22 2.36 10.88
CA HIS A 52 7.31 2.89 10.06
C HIS A 52 6.97 2.65 8.60
N VAL A 53 6.74 3.73 7.84
CA VAL A 53 6.30 3.64 6.46
C VAL A 53 7.41 4.05 5.51
N THR A 54 7.63 3.24 4.48
CA THR A 54 8.45 3.57 3.32
C THR A 54 7.55 3.70 2.10
N VAL A 55 7.62 4.86 1.44
CA VAL A 55 6.81 5.18 0.27
C VAL A 55 7.67 5.08 -0.99
N PHE A 56 7.17 4.37 -2.00
CA PHE A 56 7.85 4.18 -3.28
C PHE A 56 7.01 4.79 -4.41
N ASP A 57 7.59 5.73 -5.13
CA ASP A 57 6.98 6.30 -6.34
C ASP A 57 8.07 6.87 -7.24
N PRO A 58 8.18 6.49 -8.52
CA PRO A 58 9.20 6.98 -9.43
C PRO A 58 8.88 8.34 -10.04
N ASP A 59 7.62 8.81 -9.90
CA ASP A 59 7.13 9.98 -10.62
C ASP A 59 7.45 11.29 -9.91
N ILE A 60 7.47 12.36 -10.71
CA ILE A 60 7.48 13.74 -10.25
C ILE A 60 6.06 14.34 -10.27
N ILE A 61 5.86 15.39 -9.51
CA ILE A 61 4.61 16.14 -9.44
C ILE A 61 4.52 17.06 -10.66
N THR A 62 3.40 16.98 -11.37
CA THR A 62 3.06 17.83 -12.51
C THR A 62 1.78 18.61 -12.24
N GLU A 63 1.46 19.62 -13.06
CA GLU A 63 0.20 20.39 -12.95
C GLU A 63 -1.04 19.51 -12.97
N ALA A 64 -1.05 18.44 -13.76
CA ALA A 64 -2.15 17.47 -13.82
C ALA A 64 -2.41 16.72 -12.51
N ASN A 65 -1.48 16.75 -11.56
CA ASN A 65 -1.62 16.11 -10.25
C ASN A 65 -2.27 17.03 -9.21
N ILE A 66 -2.19 18.35 -9.38
CA ILE A 66 -2.68 19.32 -8.41
C ILE A 66 -4.20 19.29 -8.34
N GLY A 67 -4.75 19.33 -7.12
CA GLY A 67 -6.20 19.28 -6.85
C GLY A 67 -6.78 17.86 -6.86
N ARG A 68 -6.35 16.97 -7.76
CA ARG A 68 -6.82 15.58 -7.81
C ARG A 68 -6.02 14.65 -6.88
N GLN A 69 -4.77 14.95 -6.70
CA GLN A 69 -3.88 14.30 -5.73
C GLN A 69 -3.55 15.30 -4.62
N LEU A 70 -3.09 14.82 -3.46
CA LEU A 70 -2.74 15.71 -2.34
C LEU A 70 -1.37 16.37 -2.57
N PHE A 71 -1.26 17.17 -3.62
CA PHE A 71 -0.08 17.97 -3.94
C PHE A 71 -0.46 19.42 -4.18
N SER A 72 0.47 20.33 -3.89
CA SER A 72 0.35 21.77 -4.07
C SER A 72 1.25 22.27 -5.19
N GLU A 73 0.96 23.49 -5.69
CA GLU A 73 1.79 24.16 -6.71
C GLU A 73 3.25 24.33 -6.27
N SER A 74 3.50 24.56 -4.97
CA SER A 74 4.85 24.69 -4.42
C SER A 74 5.67 23.39 -4.44
N GLU A 75 5.05 22.25 -4.74
CA GLU A 75 5.68 20.93 -4.82
C GLU A 75 5.93 20.49 -6.27
N LEU A 76 5.59 21.33 -7.26
CA LEU A 76 5.84 21.03 -8.68
C LEU A 76 7.29 20.66 -8.93
N GLY A 77 7.52 19.60 -9.71
CA GLY A 77 8.83 19.07 -10.06
C GLY A 77 9.51 18.23 -8.96
N GLN A 78 8.95 18.17 -7.75
CA GLN A 78 9.47 17.28 -6.71
C GLN A 78 9.01 15.82 -6.96
N GLY A 79 9.77 14.85 -6.45
CA GLY A 79 9.33 13.45 -6.44
C GLY A 79 8.07 13.26 -5.58
N LYS A 80 7.07 12.54 -6.08
CA LYS A 80 5.79 12.32 -5.37
C LYS A 80 6.00 11.67 -4.00
N ALA A 81 6.83 10.63 -3.91
CA ALA A 81 7.15 10.00 -2.64
C ALA A 81 7.80 10.98 -1.65
N THR A 82 8.79 11.74 -2.12
CA THR A 82 9.51 12.73 -1.29
C THR A 82 8.59 13.80 -0.75
N ALA A 83 7.73 14.40 -1.58
CA ALA A 83 6.81 15.45 -1.17
C ALA A 83 5.80 14.92 -0.13
N ALA A 84 5.16 13.78 -0.40
CA ALA A 84 4.19 13.18 0.50
C ALA A 84 4.80 12.84 1.88
N VAL A 85 5.97 12.20 1.91
CA VAL A 85 6.64 11.82 3.15
C VAL A 85 7.16 13.04 3.91
N THR A 86 7.74 14.02 3.22
CA THR A 86 8.21 15.25 3.88
C THR A 86 7.08 15.97 4.59
N ARG A 87 5.91 16.08 3.96
CA ARG A 87 4.73 16.70 4.55
C ARG A 87 4.25 15.95 5.79
N VAL A 88 4.14 14.63 5.70
CA VAL A 88 3.73 13.78 6.83
C VAL A 88 4.73 13.87 7.97
N ASN A 89 6.02 13.79 7.68
CA ASN A 89 7.07 13.88 8.69
C ASN A 89 7.04 15.23 9.44
N ARG A 90 6.82 16.33 8.70
CA ARG A 90 6.72 17.67 9.29
C ARG A 90 5.47 17.84 10.15
N PHE A 91 4.32 17.35 9.67
CA PHE A 91 3.04 17.58 10.34
C PHE A 91 2.83 16.66 11.55
N PHE A 92 3.19 15.37 11.42
CA PHE A 92 2.94 14.36 12.44
C PHE A 92 4.17 14.00 13.29
N GLY A 93 5.34 14.58 13.01
CA GLY A 93 6.58 14.29 13.72
C GLY A 93 7.08 12.85 13.49
N THR A 94 6.82 12.30 12.32
CA THR A 94 7.30 10.96 11.93
C THR A 94 8.69 11.01 11.28
N THR A 95 9.32 9.84 11.13
CA THR A 95 10.62 9.66 10.47
C THR A 95 10.52 8.63 9.35
N TRP A 96 9.45 8.74 8.56
CA TRP A 96 9.16 7.84 7.46
C TRP A 96 10.10 8.09 6.27
N THR A 97 10.24 7.09 5.41
CA THR A 97 11.21 7.10 4.32
C THR A 97 10.53 7.25 2.96
N ALA A 98 11.15 7.99 2.06
CA ALA A 98 10.72 8.11 0.65
C ALA A 98 11.78 7.50 -0.27
N GLU A 99 11.34 6.73 -1.24
CA GLU A 99 12.16 6.12 -2.29
C GLU A 99 11.59 6.49 -3.66
N ASN A 100 12.30 7.34 -4.42
CA ASN A 100 11.86 7.76 -5.75
C ASN A 100 12.20 6.68 -6.79
N CYS A 101 11.65 5.49 -6.62
CA CYS A 101 11.85 4.37 -7.50
C CYS A 101 10.60 3.48 -7.60
N ARG A 102 10.57 2.59 -8.59
CA ARG A 102 9.47 1.61 -8.77
C ARG A 102 9.52 0.53 -7.69
N TYR A 103 8.34 0.06 -7.32
CA TYR A 103 8.15 -1.08 -6.43
C TYR A 103 7.57 -2.29 -7.21
N PRO A 104 8.00 -3.54 -6.97
CA PRO A 104 9.08 -3.94 -6.06
C PRO A 104 10.47 -3.50 -6.55
N VAL A 105 11.34 -3.23 -5.61
CA VAL A 105 12.71 -2.82 -5.93
C VAL A 105 13.45 -4.03 -6.50
N ARG A 106 13.89 -3.92 -7.75
CA ARG A 106 14.69 -4.98 -8.37
C ARG A 106 16.09 -5.01 -7.75
N LYS A 107 16.59 -6.20 -7.43
CA LYS A 107 17.99 -6.38 -7.05
C LYS A 107 18.87 -5.91 -8.21
N THR A 108 19.69 -4.90 -7.96
CA THR A 108 20.87 -4.63 -8.78
C THR A 108 22.03 -5.48 -8.24
N GLN A 109 23.00 -5.84 -9.09
CA GLN A 109 24.18 -6.59 -8.65
C GLN A 109 24.98 -5.89 -7.54
N GLU A 110 24.84 -4.58 -7.41
CA GLU A 110 25.54 -3.74 -6.43
C GLU A 110 24.86 -3.70 -5.05
N ASN A 111 23.53 -3.85 -5.00
CA ASN A 111 22.77 -3.80 -3.75
C ASN A 111 22.09 -5.16 -3.50
N GLY A 112 22.81 -6.09 -2.89
CA GLY A 112 22.28 -7.43 -2.56
C GLY A 112 21.11 -7.45 -1.58
N ASP A 113 20.53 -6.29 -1.26
CA ASP A 113 19.47 -6.13 -0.28
C ASP A 113 18.08 -6.23 -0.93
N ASP A 114 17.28 -7.15 -0.43
CA ASP A 114 15.90 -7.35 -0.82
C ASP A 114 14.99 -6.44 0.03
N ARG A 115 14.97 -5.16 -0.29
CA ARG A 115 14.19 -4.14 0.45
C ARG A 115 12.70 -4.47 0.53
N THR A 116 12.16 -5.17 -0.46
CA THR A 116 10.75 -5.58 -0.45
C THR A 116 10.44 -6.51 0.73
N ARG A 117 11.43 -7.28 1.18
CA ARG A 117 11.32 -8.25 2.28
C ARG A 117 11.31 -7.61 3.67
N SER A 118 11.48 -6.31 3.80
CA SER A 118 11.53 -5.61 5.08
C SER A 118 10.19 -5.07 5.55
N ALA A 119 9.09 -5.31 4.84
CA ALA A 119 7.76 -4.83 5.20
C ALA A 119 6.91 -5.93 5.84
N ASN A 120 6.20 -5.60 6.92
CA ASN A 120 5.16 -6.47 7.49
C ASN A 120 3.86 -6.40 6.68
N ILE A 121 3.54 -5.23 6.15
CA ILE A 121 2.36 -4.98 5.32
C ILE A 121 2.81 -4.27 4.05
N ILE A 122 2.31 -4.71 2.91
CA ILE A 122 2.52 -4.04 1.63
C ILE A 122 1.18 -3.48 1.17
N ILE A 123 1.17 -2.21 0.78
CA ILE A 123 0.00 -1.52 0.24
C ILE A 123 0.34 -1.08 -1.17
N THR A 124 -0.46 -1.52 -2.16
CA THR A 124 -0.29 -1.09 -3.55
C THR A 124 -1.42 -0.16 -3.96
N CYS A 125 -1.03 1.00 -4.49
CA CYS A 125 -1.88 2.04 -5.04
C CYS A 125 -1.46 2.37 -6.47
N THR A 126 -0.98 1.37 -7.21
CA THR A 126 -0.48 1.50 -8.58
C THR A 126 -1.61 1.30 -9.58
N ASP A 127 -1.50 1.96 -10.72
CA ASP A 127 -2.49 1.94 -11.80
C ASP A 127 -2.28 0.82 -12.83
N ASN A 128 -1.17 0.05 -12.75
CA ASN A 128 -0.88 -0.97 -13.73
C ASN A 128 -0.88 -2.40 -13.16
N THR A 129 -1.41 -3.34 -13.95
CA THR A 129 -1.53 -4.76 -13.61
C THR A 129 -0.18 -5.47 -13.57
N ARG A 130 0.77 -5.04 -14.39
CA ARG A 130 2.09 -5.64 -14.46
C ARG A 130 2.85 -5.55 -13.13
N SER A 131 2.77 -4.40 -12.45
CA SER A 131 3.39 -4.22 -11.11
C SER A 131 2.81 -5.21 -10.09
N ARG A 132 1.49 -5.46 -10.12
CA ARG A 132 0.81 -6.41 -9.24
C ARG A 132 1.30 -7.84 -9.49
N LEU A 133 1.40 -8.24 -10.75
CA LEU A 133 1.90 -9.58 -11.11
C LEU A 133 3.38 -9.77 -10.77
N GLU A 134 4.22 -8.78 -10.98
CA GLU A 134 5.64 -8.81 -10.61
C GLU A 134 5.79 -8.93 -9.08
N LEU A 135 5.03 -8.13 -8.32
CA LEU A 135 5.01 -8.19 -6.86
C LEU A 135 4.58 -9.57 -6.37
N TRP A 136 3.49 -10.12 -6.92
CA TRP A 136 3.00 -11.44 -6.49
C TRP A 136 4.00 -12.56 -6.75
N ARG A 137 4.69 -12.52 -7.89
CA ARG A 137 5.77 -13.49 -8.18
C ARG A 137 6.88 -13.44 -7.12
N LEU A 138 7.19 -12.24 -6.62
CA LEU A 138 8.17 -12.06 -5.56
C LEU A 138 7.64 -12.53 -4.21
N LEU A 139 6.42 -12.14 -3.85
CA LEU A 139 5.79 -12.49 -2.57
C LEU A 139 5.58 -13.99 -2.39
N LYS A 140 5.30 -14.73 -3.48
CA LYS A 140 5.24 -16.20 -3.44
C LYS A 140 6.53 -16.83 -2.92
N LYS A 141 7.70 -16.26 -3.24
CA LYS A 141 8.98 -16.74 -2.74
C LYS A 141 9.15 -16.50 -1.23
N TYR A 142 8.53 -15.43 -0.70
CA TYR A 142 8.55 -15.12 0.72
C TYR A 142 7.55 -15.93 1.53
N ARG A 143 6.48 -16.40 0.89
CA ARG A 143 5.43 -17.22 1.51
C ARG A 143 5.99 -18.47 2.18
N GLU A 144 7.00 -19.07 1.59
CA GLU A 144 7.63 -20.32 2.03
C GLU A 144 8.90 -20.10 2.86
N ALA A 145 9.43 -18.89 2.88
CA ALA A 145 10.64 -18.58 3.59
C ALA A 145 10.39 -18.49 5.11
N SER A 146 11.16 -19.26 5.87
CA SER A 146 11.19 -19.11 7.33
C SER A 146 11.96 -17.84 7.69
N VAL A 147 11.25 -16.82 8.16
CA VAL A 147 11.81 -15.53 8.59
C VAL A 147 11.25 -15.14 9.95
N ASN A 148 12.02 -14.31 10.67
CA ASN A 148 11.58 -13.70 11.92
C ASN A 148 10.28 -12.90 11.70
N ASN A 149 9.46 -12.80 12.73
CA ASN A 149 8.21 -12.02 12.67
C ASN A 149 8.43 -10.58 12.22
N GLU A 150 9.50 -9.93 12.65
CA GLU A 150 9.87 -8.55 12.27
C GLU A 150 10.07 -8.37 10.77
N ARG A 151 10.52 -9.42 10.06
CA ARG A 151 10.81 -9.41 8.62
C ARG A 151 9.79 -10.20 7.80
N ALA A 152 8.75 -10.73 8.44
CA ALA A 152 7.72 -11.48 7.74
C ALA A 152 6.75 -10.53 7.05
N VAL A 153 6.46 -10.79 5.79
CA VAL A 153 5.36 -10.11 5.08
C VAL A 153 4.06 -10.84 5.42
N TYR A 154 3.18 -10.21 6.18
CA TYR A 154 1.92 -10.80 6.61
C TYR A 154 0.81 -10.57 5.61
N TYR A 155 0.64 -9.31 5.16
CA TYR A 155 -0.49 -8.91 4.34
C TYR A 155 -0.06 -8.10 3.12
N TRP A 156 -0.82 -8.26 2.07
CA TRP A 156 -0.82 -7.38 0.93
C TRP A 156 -2.22 -6.79 0.75
N MET A 157 -2.33 -5.48 0.84
CA MET A 157 -3.55 -4.71 0.57
C MET A 157 -3.39 -4.00 -0.77
N ASP A 158 -4.32 -4.22 -1.68
CA ASP A 158 -4.32 -3.59 -3.01
C ASP A 158 -5.52 -2.67 -3.18
N PHE A 159 -5.23 -1.45 -3.61
CA PHE A 159 -6.21 -0.46 -4.02
C PHE A 159 -6.22 -0.37 -5.53
N GLY A 160 -7.35 -0.68 -6.14
CA GLY A 160 -7.61 -0.51 -7.56
C GLY A 160 -8.78 0.42 -7.76
N ASN A 161 -8.66 1.37 -8.67
CA ASN A 161 -9.73 2.28 -9.02
C ASN A 161 -9.84 2.47 -10.53
N ALA A 162 -11.06 2.71 -10.98
CA ALA A 162 -11.42 3.17 -12.32
C ALA A 162 -11.98 4.60 -12.22
N GLN A 163 -12.72 5.06 -13.22
CA GLN A 163 -13.27 6.40 -13.25
C GLN A 163 -14.23 6.66 -12.08
N THR A 164 -15.19 5.77 -11.84
CA THR A 164 -16.28 5.92 -10.86
C THR A 164 -16.39 4.74 -9.90
N THR A 165 -15.55 3.74 -10.05
CA THR A 165 -15.59 2.52 -9.23
C THR A 165 -14.20 2.20 -8.68
N GLY A 166 -14.15 1.40 -7.63
CA GLY A 166 -12.90 0.93 -7.09
C GLY A 166 -13.07 -0.33 -6.25
N GLN A 167 -11.95 -0.93 -5.92
CA GLN A 167 -11.89 -2.11 -5.07
C GLN A 167 -10.73 -2.02 -4.10
N ILE A 168 -10.91 -2.65 -2.94
CA ILE A 168 -9.85 -2.83 -1.96
C ILE A 168 -9.84 -4.32 -1.62
N VAL A 169 -8.70 -4.95 -1.81
CA VAL A 169 -8.52 -6.36 -1.48
C VAL A 169 -7.33 -6.50 -0.53
N ILE A 170 -7.58 -7.11 0.62
CA ILE A 170 -6.53 -7.51 1.56
C ILE A 170 -6.39 -9.02 1.55
N GLY A 171 -5.18 -9.50 1.27
CA GLY A 171 -4.85 -10.92 1.27
C GLY A 171 -3.64 -11.23 2.13
N THR A 172 -3.54 -12.50 2.54
CA THR A 172 -2.40 -12.98 3.33
C THR A 172 -1.25 -13.39 2.42
N VAL A 173 -0.06 -12.88 2.71
CA VAL A 173 1.18 -13.33 2.07
C VAL A 173 1.76 -14.49 2.85
N ARG A 174 1.84 -14.39 4.18
CA ARG A 174 2.34 -15.47 5.03
C ARG A 174 1.43 -16.69 4.96
N ASN A 175 2.01 -17.87 4.78
CA ASN A 175 1.29 -19.12 4.45
C ASN A 175 0.52 -19.62 5.65
N LYS A 176 0.22 -19.32 6.64
CA LYS A 176 -0.62 -19.71 7.79
C LYS A 176 -0.42 -18.72 8.95
N ILE A 177 -1.36 -17.83 9.08
CA ILE A 177 -1.48 -17.02 10.27
C ILE A 177 -2.24 -17.81 11.33
N ARG A 178 -1.64 -17.93 12.52
CA ARG A 178 -2.25 -18.67 13.62
C ARG A 178 -3.57 -18.01 14.01
N GLN A 179 -4.63 -18.81 14.02
CA GLN A 179 -5.97 -18.37 14.38
C GLN A 179 -6.35 -18.88 15.76
N PRO A 180 -7.05 -18.10 16.58
CA PRO A 180 -7.60 -18.57 17.85
C PRO A 180 -8.74 -19.55 17.60
N ALA A 181 -9.01 -20.44 18.57
CA ALA A 181 -10.21 -21.25 18.55
C ALA A 181 -11.45 -20.35 18.79
N SER A 182 -12.52 -20.58 18.05
CA SER A 182 -13.78 -19.86 18.22
C SER A 182 -14.94 -20.83 18.14
N LYS A 183 -15.94 -20.64 19.02
CA LYS A 183 -17.20 -21.38 18.99
C LYS A 183 -18.27 -20.67 18.15
N GLU A 184 -18.09 -19.39 17.89
CA GLU A 184 -19.05 -18.49 17.26
C GLU A 184 -18.74 -18.28 15.78
N PHE A 185 -17.46 -18.27 15.42
CA PHE A 185 -16.99 -18.00 14.08
C PHE A 185 -16.17 -19.18 13.54
N MET A 186 -16.05 -19.27 12.21
CA MET A 186 -15.11 -20.15 11.53
C MET A 186 -13.82 -19.40 11.23
N PRO A 187 -12.74 -19.58 12.03
CA PRO A 187 -11.48 -18.89 11.79
C PRO A 187 -10.83 -19.38 10.49
N VAL A 188 -10.35 -18.45 9.67
CA VAL A 188 -9.65 -18.77 8.42
C VAL A 188 -8.18 -18.29 8.48
N PRO A 189 -7.19 -19.17 8.27
CA PRO A 189 -5.78 -18.85 8.43
C PRO A 189 -5.18 -18.06 7.28
N GLY A 190 -5.93 -17.88 6.20
CA GLY A 190 -5.48 -17.15 5.01
C GLY A 190 -6.63 -16.54 4.25
N MET A 191 -6.33 -15.47 3.52
CA MET A 191 -7.23 -14.76 2.61
C MET A 191 -6.55 -14.64 1.24
N ASN A 192 -7.32 -14.74 0.17
CA ASN A 192 -6.80 -14.59 -1.18
C ASN A 192 -6.28 -13.16 -1.41
N VAL A 193 -5.19 -13.04 -2.14
CA VAL A 193 -4.68 -11.75 -2.61
C VAL A 193 -5.36 -11.35 -3.93
N ILE A 194 -5.24 -10.09 -4.31
CA ILE A 194 -5.90 -9.53 -5.50
C ILE A 194 -5.62 -10.34 -6.79
N THR A 195 -4.43 -10.86 -6.97
CA THR A 195 -4.07 -11.68 -8.14
C THR A 195 -4.61 -13.11 -8.11
N GLU A 196 -5.19 -13.54 -7.00
CA GLU A 196 -5.93 -14.79 -6.86
C GLU A 196 -7.44 -14.56 -7.06
N GLU A 197 -7.93 -13.34 -6.81
CA GLU A 197 -9.32 -12.94 -7.02
C GLU A 197 -9.58 -12.46 -8.47
N VAL A 198 -8.61 -11.78 -9.08
CA VAL A 198 -8.73 -11.17 -10.41
C VAL A 198 -7.74 -11.80 -11.37
N ASN A 199 -8.26 -12.31 -12.49
CA ASN A 199 -7.41 -12.82 -13.56
C ASN A 199 -6.91 -11.67 -14.46
N TYR A 200 -5.78 -11.12 -14.11
CA TYR A 200 -5.17 -10.01 -14.86
C TYR A 200 -4.69 -10.37 -16.27
N SER A 201 -4.56 -11.65 -16.63
CA SER A 201 -4.18 -12.05 -17.98
C SER A 201 -5.27 -11.80 -19.02
N THR A 202 -6.51 -11.58 -18.57
CA THR A 202 -7.67 -11.30 -19.42
C THR A 202 -8.02 -9.81 -19.52
N ILE A 203 -7.31 -8.96 -18.78
CA ILE A 203 -7.55 -7.51 -18.75
C ILE A 203 -6.58 -6.84 -19.72
N GLU A 204 -7.12 -6.30 -20.80
CA GLU A 204 -6.35 -5.42 -21.70
C GLU A 204 -6.10 -4.09 -20.96
N GLU A 205 -4.85 -3.79 -20.66
CA GLU A 205 -4.46 -2.46 -20.22
C GLU A 205 -4.59 -1.51 -21.41
N LYS A 206 -5.59 -0.63 -21.39
CA LYS A 206 -5.59 0.54 -22.27
C LYS A 206 -4.45 1.45 -21.78
N ASP A 207 -3.41 1.53 -22.58
CA ASP A 207 -2.26 2.41 -22.32
C ASP A 207 -2.72 3.87 -22.45
N SER A 208 -3.30 4.37 -21.38
CA SER A 208 -3.63 5.79 -21.24
C SER A 208 -2.38 6.46 -20.70
N GLY A 209 -1.58 7.02 -21.58
CA GLY A 209 -0.42 7.85 -21.21
C GLY A 209 -0.75 8.89 -20.15
N PRO A 210 0.25 9.56 -19.54
CA PRO A 210 0.03 10.57 -18.51
C PRO A 210 -0.87 11.68 -19.05
N SER A 211 -1.84 12.13 -18.24
CA SER A 211 -2.66 13.28 -18.58
C SER A 211 -1.82 14.56 -18.59
N CYS A 212 -1.99 15.39 -19.62
CA CYS A 212 -1.23 16.63 -19.78
C CYS A 212 -1.80 17.79 -18.92
N SER A 213 -3.08 17.69 -18.52
CA SER A 213 -3.74 18.72 -17.70
C SER A 213 -4.67 18.12 -16.66
N LEU A 214 -5.06 18.91 -15.65
CA LEU A 214 -6.06 18.52 -14.65
C LEU A 214 -7.41 18.22 -15.30
N ALA A 215 -7.85 19.01 -16.28
CA ALA A 215 -9.12 18.81 -16.98
C ALA A 215 -9.16 17.44 -17.67
N GLU A 216 -8.12 17.07 -18.41
CA GLU A 216 -8.01 15.76 -19.04
C GLU A 216 -7.96 14.60 -18.01
N ALA A 217 -7.32 14.84 -16.87
CA ALA A 217 -7.28 13.85 -15.80
C ALA A 217 -8.66 13.61 -15.16
N LEU A 218 -9.49 14.65 -15.03
CA LEU A 218 -10.85 14.55 -14.50
C LEU A 218 -11.83 13.85 -15.47
N GLU A 219 -11.60 13.91 -16.76
CA GLU A 219 -12.36 13.11 -17.74
C GLU A 219 -12.16 11.60 -17.55
N ARG A 220 -11.00 11.21 -17.01
CA ARG A 220 -10.61 9.80 -16.82
C ARG A 220 -10.93 9.27 -15.42
N GLN A 221 -11.06 10.14 -14.42
CA GLN A 221 -11.27 9.74 -13.03
C GLN A 221 -12.04 10.81 -12.26
N ASP A 222 -13.06 10.40 -11.50
CA ASP A 222 -13.80 11.28 -10.59
C ASP A 222 -12.86 11.86 -9.50
N LEU A 223 -13.09 13.13 -9.15
CA LEU A 223 -12.26 13.86 -8.19
C LEU A 223 -12.18 13.19 -6.81
N TYR A 224 -13.29 12.61 -6.35
CA TYR A 224 -13.43 12.08 -4.99
C TYR A 224 -13.31 10.56 -4.89
N ILE A 225 -13.16 9.83 -5.99
CA ILE A 225 -13.14 8.36 -5.97
C ILE A 225 -12.06 7.81 -5.02
N ASN A 226 -10.89 8.45 -4.98
CA ASN A 226 -9.79 8.04 -4.11
C ASN A 226 -10.12 8.19 -2.62
N SER A 227 -10.83 9.26 -2.26
CA SER A 227 -11.26 9.52 -0.87
C SER A 227 -12.39 8.59 -0.45
N CYS A 228 -13.34 8.30 -1.36
CA CYS A 228 -14.42 7.34 -1.12
C CYS A 228 -13.89 5.94 -0.84
N LEU A 229 -12.89 5.47 -1.61
CA LEU A 229 -12.26 4.16 -1.39
C LEU A 229 -11.65 4.03 0.01
N LEU A 230 -10.98 5.08 0.48
CA LEU A 230 -10.39 5.06 1.81
C LEU A 230 -11.41 5.07 2.94
N TYR A 231 -12.49 5.82 2.79
CA TYR A 231 -13.56 5.85 3.78
C TYR A 231 -14.23 4.48 3.92
N THR A 232 -14.44 3.77 2.81
CA THR A 232 -15.05 2.43 2.82
C THR A 232 -14.11 1.33 3.29
N SER A 233 -12.80 1.58 3.37
CA SER A 233 -11.82 0.60 3.87
C SER A 233 -11.80 0.47 5.39
N ASP A 234 -12.36 1.44 6.11
CA ASP A 234 -12.45 1.46 7.59
C ASP A 234 -13.73 0.76 8.12
N ALA A 235 -14.64 0.36 7.25
CA ALA A 235 -15.90 -0.30 7.60
C ALA A 235 -15.82 -1.82 7.40
#